data_fb6e6811f01af17b3abb4644ec0b7775
#
_entry.id   fb6e6811f01af17b3abb4644ec0b7775
#
_cell.length_a   1.000
_cell.length_b   1.000
_cell.length_c   1.000
_cell.angle_alpha   90.00
_cell.angle_beta   90.00
_cell.angle_gamma   90.00
#
_symmetry.space_group_name_H-M   'P 1'
#
loop_
_entity.id
_entity.type
_entity.pdbx_description
1 polymer ?
#
loop_
_entity_poly.entity_id
_entity_poly.type
_entity_poly.pdbx_seq_one_letter_code
_entity_poly.pdbx_strand_id
1 'polypeptide(L)'
;IAPSLVGSEMCIRDSNYDDTLSMPEVLPTKVPCLLVNGSSGIAVGMATNIPPHNLSEVIEACLMMLENPEVELSELLTVVSGPDFPTGGIINGRAGILDAYRTGRGRIYVRAKAGVEVDKAEREKIVITEIPYQLNKSKLIEKIAELVKEKRIEGISELRDESDKDGLRIVIELSLIH
;
A
#
# COMPACT_ATOMS: atom_id res chain seq x y z
N ILE A 1 16.70 22.87 13.75
CA ILE A 1 16.23 22.01 14.86
C ILE A 1 15.64 22.96 15.89
N ALA A 2 14.34 22.88 16.18
CA ALA A 2 13.70 23.75 17.15
C ALA A 2 14.32 23.53 18.54
N PRO A 3 14.70 24.58 19.28
CA PRO A 3 15.34 24.45 20.59
C PRO A 3 14.50 23.68 21.61
N SER A 4 13.19 23.64 21.43
CA SER A 4 12.24 22.93 22.30
C SER A 4 12.30 21.40 22.15
N LEU A 5 12.78 20.88 21.03
CA LEU A 5 12.95 19.43 20.81
C LEU A 5 14.23 18.93 21.51
N VAL A 6 15.27 19.74 21.57
CA VAL A 6 16.55 19.38 22.19
C VAL A 6 16.42 19.15 23.69
N GLY A 7 15.51 19.84 24.37
CA GLY A 7 15.31 19.68 25.81
C GLY A 7 14.56 18.42 26.21
N SER A 8 13.60 17.97 25.39
CA SER A 8 12.85 16.74 25.63
C SER A 8 13.61 15.47 25.24
N GLU A 9 14.50 15.57 24.26
CA GLU A 9 15.30 14.44 23.77
C GLU A 9 16.43 14.06 24.75
N MET A 10 16.87 14.94 25.60
CA MET A 10 17.91 14.63 26.59
C MET A 10 17.51 13.57 27.60
N CYS A 11 16.21 13.30 27.75
CA CYS A 11 15.68 12.28 28.65
C CYS A 11 15.51 10.90 28.00
N ILE A 12 15.61 10.81 26.67
CA ILE A 12 15.42 9.58 25.90
C ILE A 12 16.69 9.24 25.14
N ARG A 13 17.73 8.92 25.90
CA ARG A 13 19.01 8.49 25.35
C ARG A 13 19.43 7.20 26.00
N ASP A 14 19.94 6.30 25.19
CA ASP A 14 20.55 5.06 25.61
C ASP A 14 22.07 5.12 25.38
N SER A 15 22.82 4.38 26.19
CA SER A 15 24.26 4.25 25.98
C SER A 15 24.56 3.14 24.98
N ASN A 16 25.71 3.26 24.32
CA ASN A 16 26.23 2.17 23.53
C ASN A 16 26.77 1.04 24.43
N TYR A 17 27.22 -0.06 23.82
CA TYR A 17 27.68 -1.27 24.51
C TYR A 17 28.73 -1.01 25.61
N ASP A 18 29.61 -0.03 25.46
CA ASP A 18 30.71 0.29 26.37
C ASP A 18 30.49 1.54 27.22
N ASP A 19 29.29 2.09 27.23
CA ASP A 19 28.89 3.32 27.93
C ASP A 19 29.73 4.57 27.61
N THR A 20 30.46 4.56 26.50
CA THR A 20 31.32 5.69 26.09
C THR A 20 30.55 6.74 25.34
N LEU A 21 29.47 6.39 24.64
CA LEU A 21 28.66 7.27 23.84
C LEU A 21 27.18 7.10 24.17
N SER A 22 26.45 8.19 24.07
CA SER A 22 24.99 8.22 24.24
C SER A 22 24.33 8.56 22.91
N MET A 23 23.36 7.75 22.50
CA MET A 23 22.57 7.92 21.29
C MET A 23 21.09 8.13 21.61
N PRO A 24 20.31 8.81 20.75
CA PRO A 24 18.87 8.89 20.91
C PRO A 24 18.25 7.48 20.87
N GLU A 25 17.37 7.17 21.80
CA GLU A 25 16.60 5.93 21.80
C GLU A 25 15.61 5.87 20.62
N VAL A 26 15.06 7.04 20.26
CA VAL A 26 14.20 7.22 19.09
C VAL A 26 14.71 8.35 18.22
N LEU A 27 14.66 8.19 16.90
CA LEU A 27 14.98 9.24 15.95
C LEU A 27 13.75 10.11 15.72
N PRO A 28 13.80 11.43 16.02
CA PRO A 28 12.69 12.32 15.73
C PRO A 28 12.49 12.48 14.23
N THR A 29 11.26 12.38 13.78
CA THR A 29 10.89 12.60 12.39
C THR A 29 10.08 13.88 12.24
N LYS A 30 10.23 14.56 11.10
CA LYS A 30 9.47 15.78 10.79
C LYS A 30 8.09 15.49 10.19
N VAL A 31 7.85 14.24 9.83
CA VAL A 31 6.62 13.77 9.18
C VAL A 31 6.16 12.48 9.86
N PRO A 32 4.86 12.17 9.85
CA PRO A 32 4.30 10.96 10.47
C PRO A 32 4.61 9.71 9.63
N CYS A 33 5.89 9.31 9.60
CA CYS A 33 6.42 8.24 8.74
C CYS A 33 5.71 6.90 8.93
N LEU A 34 5.21 6.61 10.12
CA LEU A 34 4.51 5.33 10.38
C LEU A 34 3.28 5.14 9.48
N LEU A 35 2.47 6.19 9.32
CA LEU A 35 1.29 6.14 8.47
C LEU A 35 1.62 6.36 7.00
N VAL A 36 2.54 7.28 6.71
CA VAL A 36 2.90 7.61 5.31
C VAL A 36 3.58 6.44 4.61
N ASN A 37 4.56 5.81 5.27
CA ASN A 37 5.30 4.69 4.68
C ASN A 37 4.66 3.32 4.96
N GLY A 38 3.80 3.25 5.96
CA GLY A 38 3.32 1.99 6.50
C GLY A 38 4.40 1.24 7.26
N SER A 39 4.04 0.08 7.78
CA SER A 39 4.96 -0.80 8.48
C SER A 39 4.53 -2.25 8.30
N SER A 40 5.47 -3.14 8.08
CA SER A 40 5.22 -4.58 7.99
C SER A 40 6.27 -5.32 8.81
N GLY A 41 5.83 -6.20 9.68
CA GLY A 41 6.74 -6.99 10.51
C GLY A 41 6.07 -8.20 11.11
N ILE A 42 6.87 -9.23 11.34
CA ILE A 42 6.45 -10.49 11.96
C ILE A 42 7.33 -10.72 13.18
N ALA A 43 6.68 -10.85 14.34
CA ALA A 43 7.32 -11.20 15.59
C ALA A 43 6.74 -12.52 16.12
N VAL A 44 7.33 -13.04 17.22
CA VAL A 44 6.79 -14.24 17.86
C VAL A 44 5.44 -13.89 18.52
N GLY A 45 4.39 -14.55 18.06
CA GLY A 45 3.04 -14.38 18.60
C GLY A 45 2.26 -13.18 18.09
N MET A 46 2.86 -12.29 17.28
CA MET A 46 2.18 -11.14 16.70
C MET A 46 2.75 -10.73 15.35
N ALA A 47 1.94 -10.06 14.54
CA ALA A 47 2.37 -9.46 13.28
C ALA A 47 1.71 -8.10 13.12
N THR A 48 2.38 -7.19 12.43
CA THR A 48 1.84 -5.89 12.02
C THR A 48 1.91 -5.76 10.52
N ASN A 49 0.91 -5.10 9.95
CA ASN A 49 0.87 -4.75 8.53
C ASN A 49 0.04 -3.48 8.34
N ILE A 50 0.71 -2.34 8.50
CA ILE A 50 0.11 -1.01 8.34
C ILE A 50 0.34 -0.59 6.90
N PRO A 51 -0.72 -0.34 6.10
CA PRO A 51 -0.58 0.15 4.74
C PRO A 51 -0.09 1.60 4.70
N PRO A 52 0.56 2.03 3.61
CA PRO A 52 0.92 3.43 3.40
C PRO A 52 -0.32 4.31 3.18
N HIS A 53 -0.19 5.59 3.53
CA HIS A 53 -1.25 6.59 3.39
C HIS A 53 -0.73 7.84 2.67
N ASN A 54 -1.66 8.65 2.18
CA ASN A 54 -1.34 9.91 1.54
C ASN A 54 -0.79 10.92 2.55
N LEU A 55 0.37 11.53 2.23
CA LEU A 55 1.05 12.48 3.11
C LEU A 55 0.17 13.69 3.45
N SER A 56 -0.53 14.24 2.47
CA SER A 56 -1.37 15.43 2.67
C SER A 56 -2.54 15.13 3.60
N GLU A 57 -3.24 14.00 3.39
CA GLU A 57 -4.35 13.56 4.24
C GLU A 57 -3.89 13.32 5.69
N VAL A 58 -2.74 12.67 5.86
CA VAL A 58 -2.20 12.40 7.20
C VAL A 58 -1.78 13.69 7.92
N ILE A 59 -1.16 14.65 7.21
CA ILE A 59 -0.81 15.94 7.80
C ILE A 59 -2.08 16.71 8.20
N GLU A 60 -3.10 16.73 7.36
CA GLU A 60 -4.37 17.41 7.66
C GLU A 60 -5.05 16.79 8.88
N ALA A 61 -5.06 15.47 9.00
CA ALA A 61 -5.54 14.79 10.21
C ALA A 61 -4.72 15.16 11.46
N CYS A 62 -3.39 15.29 11.35
CA CYS A 62 -2.56 15.76 12.45
C CYS A 62 -2.91 17.20 12.87
N LEU A 63 -3.17 18.09 11.91
CA LEU A 63 -3.59 19.46 12.22
C LEU A 63 -4.94 19.49 12.92
N MET A 64 -5.91 18.70 12.47
CA MET A 64 -7.20 18.56 13.16
C MET A 64 -7.04 18.10 14.62
N MET A 65 -6.16 17.13 14.88
CA MET A 65 -5.88 16.64 16.23
C MET A 65 -5.15 17.68 17.10
N LEU A 66 -4.35 18.55 16.50
CA LEU A 66 -3.71 19.66 17.22
C LEU A 66 -4.69 20.76 17.59
N GLU A 67 -5.68 21.04 16.73
CA GLU A 67 -6.73 22.01 16.99
C GLU A 67 -7.75 21.49 18.00
N ASN A 68 -8.13 20.21 17.90
CA ASN A 68 -9.05 19.54 18.79
C ASN A 68 -8.51 18.15 19.20
N PRO A 69 -7.85 18.04 20.36
CA PRO A 69 -7.34 16.75 20.86
C PRO A 69 -8.40 15.67 21.09
N GLU A 70 -9.67 16.07 21.27
CA GLU A 70 -10.80 15.16 21.49
C GLU A 70 -11.56 14.83 20.21
N VAL A 71 -10.95 15.07 19.02
CA VAL A 71 -11.55 14.77 17.73
C VAL A 71 -11.88 13.27 17.60
N GLU A 72 -13.10 12.98 17.17
CA GLU A 72 -13.53 11.60 16.99
C GLU A 72 -12.95 10.96 15.73
N LEU A 73 -12.79 9.62 15.78
CA LEU A 73 -12.33 8.86 14.62
C LEU A 73 -13.21 9.08 13.38
N SER A 74 -14.50 9.27 13.57
CA SER A 74 -15.46 9.56 12.50
C SER A 74 -15.13 10.83 11.72
N GLU A 75 -14.63 11.85 12.40
CA GLU A 75 -14.22 13.12 11.79
C GLU A 75 -12.89 12.96 11.07
N LEU A 76 -11.90 12.27 11.67
CA LEU A 76 -10.61 11.98 11.03
C LEU A 76 -10.78 11.17 9.73
N LEU A 77 -11.77 10.29 9.68
CA LEU A 77 -12.08 9.49 8.49
C LEU A 77 -12.72 10.29 7.33
N THR A 78 -13.09 11.55 7.57
CA THR A 78 -13.50 12.46 6.48
C THR A 78 -12.30 12.97 5.70
N VAL A 79 -11.14 13.06 6.33
CA VAL A 79 -9.88 13.53 5.76
C VAL A 79 -9.04 12.34 5.30
N VAL A 80 -8.75 11.38 6.18
CA VAL A 80 -8.04 10.15 5.83
C VAL A 80 -9.04 9.11 5.34
N SER A 81 -9.28 9.09 4.05
CA SER A 81 -10.30 8.23 3.44
C SER A 81 -9.93 6.75 3.43
N GLY A 82 -8.64 6.44 3.45
CA GLY A 82 -8.11 5.08 3.42
C GLY A 82 -6.63 5.02 3.03
N PRO A 83 -6.10 3.81 2.88
CA PRO A 83 -4.74 3.60 2.39
C PRO A 83 -4.54 4.17 0.99
N ASP A 84 -3.33 4.68 0.73
CA ASP A 84 -2.88 5.14 -0.58
C ASP A 84 -1.65 4.33 -0.99
N PHE A 85 -1.83 3.44 -1.96
CA PHE A 85 -0.77 2.53 -2.39
C PHE A 85 0.06 3.12 -3.54
N PRO A 86 1.39 3.09 -3.47
CA PRO A 86 2.27 3.62 -4.52
C PRO A 86 2.14 2.88 -5.86
N THR A 87 1.64 1.64 -5.84
CA THR A 87 1.39 0.84 -7.04
C THR A 87 -0.02 1.03 -7.61
N GLY A 88 -0.82 1.92 -7.02
CA GLY A 88 -2.22 2.12 -7.39
C GLY A 88 -3.11 0.93 -7.06
N GLY A 89 -4.07 0.66 -7.92
CA GLY A 89 -5.07 -0.36 -7.71
C GLY A 89 -6.39 0.19 -7.17
N ILE A 90 -7.39 -0.66 -7.10
CA ILE A 90 -8.75 -0.28 -6.69
C ILE A 90 -9.08 -1.01 -5.38
N ILE A 91 -9.35 -0.25 -4.32
CA ILE A 91 -9.85 -0.81 -3.07
C ILE A 91 -11.34 -1.12 -3.21
N ASN A 92 -11.71 -2.36 -2.94
CA ASN A 92 -13.08 -2.82 -3.07
C ASN A 92 -13.79 -2.85 -1.72
N GLY A 93 -14.58 -1.83 -1.46
CA GLY A 93 -15.37 -1.67 -0.24
C GLY A 93 -14.64 -0.93 0.88
N ARG A 94 -15.40 -0.21 1.72
CA ARG A 94 -14.89 0.60 2.83
C ARG A 94 -14.97 -0.09 4.19
N ALA A 95 -15.76 -1.15 4.32
CA ALA A 95 -15.99 -1.81 5.60
C ALA A 95 -14.69 -2.29 6.27
N GLY A 96 -13.80 -2.94 5.49
CA GLY A 96 -12.52 -3.41 6.00
C GLY A 96 -11.58 -2.29 6.44
N ILE A 97 -11.66 -1.11 5.82
CA ILE A 97 -10.89 0.08 6.22
C ILE A 97 -11.40 0.59 7.57
N LEU A 98 -12.73 0.75 7.71
CA LEU A 98 -13.34 1.20 8.95
C LEU A 98 -13.05 0.24 10.11
N ASP A 99 -13.13 -1.06 9.87
CA ASP A 99 -12.80 -2.08 10.87
C ASP A 99 -11.33 -1.99 11.27
N ALA A 100 -10.42 -1.82 10.31
CA ALA A 100 -8.99 -1.69 10.57
C ALA A 100 -8.70 -0.47 11.45
N TYR A 101 -9.30 0.68 11.19
CA TYR A 101 -9.07 1.89 11.96
C TYR A 101 -9.73 1.87 13.34
N ARG A 102 -10.88 1.19 13.50
CA ARG A 102 -11.57 1.07 14.78
C ARG A 102 -10.94 0.04 15.71
N THR A 103 -10.57 -1.10 15.17
CA THR A 103 -10.20 -2.28 15.97
C THR A 103 -8.73 -2.67 15.83
N GLY A 104 -8.00 -2.05 14.89
CA GLY A 104 -6.66 -2.47 14.50
C GLY A 104 -6.64 -3.75 13.64
N ARG A 105 -7.80 -4.27 13.24
CA ARG A 105 -7.92 -5.47 12.41
C ARG A 105 -8.97 -5.28 11.34
N GLY A 106 -8.57 -5.37 10.07
CA GLY A 106 -9.47 -5.26 8.92
C GLY A 106 -8.93 -6.03 7.73
N ARG A 107 -9.83 -6.41 6.83
CA ARG A 107 -9.47 -7.03 5.54
C ARG A 107 -9.78 -6.04 4.44
N ILE A 108 -8.74 -5.61 3.74
CA ILE A 108 -8.83 -4.70 2.60
C ILE A 108 -8.61 -5.52 1.34
N TYR A 109 -9.56 -5.48 0.42
CA TYR A 109 -9.47 -6.15 -0.87
C TYR A 109 -9.02 -5.13 -1.91
N VAL A 110 -7.82 -5.36 -2.47
CA VAL A 110 -7.27 -4.51 -3.54
C VAL A 110 -7.31 -5.28 -4.85
N ARG A 111 -7.83 -4.64 -5.90
CA ARG A 111 -7.90 -5.19 -7.25
C ARG A 111 -6.93 -4.47 -8.16
N ALA A 112 -6.45 -5.20 -9.15
CA ALA A 112 -5.73 -4.62 -10.26
C ALA A 112 -6.63 -3.68 -11.06
N LYS A 113 -6.04 -2.64 -11.65
CA LYS A 113 -6.72 -1.83 -12.65
C LYS A 113 -6.45 -2.43 -14.02
N ALA A 114 -7.50 -2.85 -14.67
CA ALA A 114 -7.45 -3.47 -15.98
C ALA A 114 -8.45 -2.79 -16.92
N GLY A 115 -8.05 -2.68 -18.18
CA GLY A 115 -8.90 -2.21 -19.27
C GLY A 115 -8.92 -3.22 -20.40
N VAL A 116 -9.90 -3.10 -21.29
CA VAL A 116 -9.96 -3.88 -22.53
C VAL A 116 -9.55 -2.96 -23.67
N GLU A 117 -8.57 -3.38 -24.43
CA GLU A 117 -8.14 -2.73 -25.68
C GLU A 117 -8.48 -3.65 -26.85
N VAL A 118 -8.93 -3.06 -27.96
CA VAL A 118 -9.21 -3.78 -29.20
C VAL A 118 -8.11 -3.43 -30.20
N ASP A 119 -7.47 -4.44 -30.75
CA ASP A 119 -6.42 -4.26 -31.76
C ASP A 119 -7.05 -3.97 -33.16
N LYS A 120 -6.21 -3.51 -34.10
CA LYS A 120 -6.60 -3.27 -35.51
C LYS A 120 -7.19 -4.52 -36.21
N ALA A 121 -6.93 -5.70 -35.64
CA ALA A 121 -7.44 -6.99 -36.13
C ALA A 121 -8.73 -7.43 -35.37
N GLU A 122 -9.42 -6.50 -34.68
CA GLU A 122 -10.61 -6.78 -33.86
C GLU A 122 -10.37 -7.81 -32.74
N ARG A 123 -9.13 -8.02 -32.32
CA ARG A 123 -8.78 -8.88 -31.19
C ARG A 123 -8.86 -8.10 -29.90
N GLU A 124 -9.55 -8.64 -28.94
CA GLU A 124 -9.61 -8.08 -27.59
C GLU A 124 -8.37 -8.47 -26.78
N LYS A 125 -7.84 -7.48 -26.05
CA LYS A 125 -6.73 -7.64 -25.13
C LYS A 125 -7.10 -7.06 -23.78
N ILE A 126 -6.82 -7.77 -22.70
CA ILE A 126 -6.91 -7.23 -21.35
C ILE A 126 -5.55 -6.63 -21.01
N VAL A 127 -5.53 -5.35 -20.70
CA VAL A 127 -4.32 -4.63 -20.31
C VAL A 127 -4.41 -4.27 -18.83
N ILE A 128 -3.48 -4.76 -18.03
CA ILE A 128 -3.36 -4.47 -16.61
C ILE A 128 -2.30 -3.39 -16.46
N THR A 129 -2.70 -2.23 -15.91
CA THR A 129 -1.84 -1.07 -15.70
C THR A 129 -1.42 -0.88 -14.25
N GLU A 130 -2.19 -1.42 -13.30
CA GLU A 130 -1.89 -1.35 -11.87
C GLU A 130 -2.15 -2.70 -11.21
N ILE A 131 -1.28 -3.10 -10.30
CA ILE A 131 -1.42 -4.34 -9.53
C ILE A 131 -1.45 -4.03 -8.03
N PRO A 132 -2.05 -4.90 -7.20
CA PRO A 132 -2.07 -4.72 -5.77
C PRO A 132 -0.68 -4.53 -5.16
N TYR A 133 -0.60 -3.68 -4.14
CA TYR A 133 0.63 -3.41 -3.40
C TYR A 133 1.23 -4.70 -2.83
N GLN A 134 2.57 -4.82 -2.87
CA GLN A 134 3.34 -5.99 -2.44
C GLN A 134 3.10 -7.28 -3.26
N LEU A 135 2.33 -7.21 -4.33
CA LEU A 135 2.20 -8.35 -5.24
C LEU A 135 3.41 -8.42 -6.19
N ASN A 136 4.04 -9.58 -6.26
CA ASN A 136 5.14 -9.80 -7.19
C ASN A 136 4.59 -10.05 -8.61
N LYS A 137 4.96 -9.16 -9.55
CA LYS A 137 4.51 -9.20 -10.95
C LYS A 137 4.85 -10.54 -11.62
N SER A 138 6.07 -11.03 -11.49
CA SER A 138 6.50 -12.27 -12.14
C SER A 138 5.71 -13.48 -11.64
N LYS A 139 5.51 -13.57 -10.32
CA LYS A 139 4.68 -14.64 -9.74
C LYS A 139 3.22 -14.57 -10.17
N LEU A 140 2.69 -13.37 -10.38
CA LEU A 140 1.33 -13.20 -10.92
C LEU A 140 1.23 -13.76 -12.34
N ILE A 141 2.20 -13.39 -13.20
CA ILE A 141 2.24 -13.85 -14.59
C ILE A 141 2.41 -15.37 -14.65
N GLU A 142 3.34 -15.92 -13.87
CA GLU A 142 3.54 -17.38 -13.76
C GLU A 142 2.25 -18.09 -13.31
N LYS A 143 1.56 -17.54 -12.32
CA LYS A 143 0.31 -18.15 -11.81
C LYS A 143 -0.81 -18.12 -12.85
N ILE A 144 -0.93 -17.05 -13.62
CA ILE A 144 -1.90 -16.98 -14.72
C ILE A 144 -1.55 -18.03 -15.78
N ALA A 145 -0.27 -18.11 -16.17
CA ALA A 145 0.18 -19.09 -17.15
C ALA A 145 -0.04 -20.55 -16.69
N GLU A 146 0.18 -20.83 -15.41
CA GLU A 146 -0.12 -22.12 -14.80
C GLU A 146 -1.61 -22.48 -14.90
N LEU A 147 -2.50 -21.55 -14.54
CA LEU A 147 -3.95 -21.74 -14.61
C LEU A 147 -4.47 -21.97 -16.02
N VAL A 148 -3.85 -21.30 -17.02
CA VAL A 148 -4.14 -21.53 -18.43
C VAL A 148 -3.67 -22.93 -18.86
N LYS A 149 -2.46 -23.34 -18.45
CA LYS A 149 -1.93 -24.69 -18.74
C LYS A 149 -2.76 -25.81 -18.11
N GLU A 150 -3.27 -25.57 -16.90
CA GLU A 150 -4.18 -26.49 -16.20
C GLU A 150 -5.62 -26.48 -16.77
N LYS A 151 -5.90 -25.67 -17.78
CA LYS A 151 -7.24 -25.48 -18.37
C LYS A 151 -8.31 -25.01 -17.36
N ARG A 152 -7.87 -24.32 -16.31
CA ARG A 152 -8.79 -23.68 -15.34
C ARG A 152 -9.28 -22.33 -15.82
N ILE A 153 -8.50 -21.68 -16.69
CA ILE A 153 -8.86 -20.47 -17.42
C ILE A 153 -8.68 -20.78 -18.91
N GLU A 154 -9.74 -20.58 -19.67
CA GLU A 154 -9.77 -20.76 -21.12
C GLU A 154 -9.89 -19.39 -21.80
N GLY A 155 -9.59 -19.35 -23.11
CA GLY A 155 -9.75 -18.12 -23.88
C GLY A 155 -8.55 -17.16 -23.84
N ILE A 156 -7.42 -17.55 -23.28
CA ILE A 156 -6.18 -16.78 -23.31
C ILE A 156 -5.27 -17.40 -24.38
N SER A 157 -4.85 -16.59 -25.36
CA SER A 157 -3.93 -17.01 -26.41
C SER A 157 -2.48 -16.69 -26.08
N GLU A 158 -2.22 -15.52 -25.49
CA GLU A 158 -0.87 -15.07 -25.16
C GLU A 158 -0.88 -14.20 -23.89
N LEU A 159 0.22 -14.28 -23.13
CA LEU A 159 0.46 -13.48 -21.93
C LEU A 159 1.83 -12.82 -22.06
N ARG A 160 1.86 -11.49 -22.08
CA ARG A 160 3.09 -10.72 -22.24
C ARG A 160 3.26 -9.68 -21.15
N ASP A 161 4.50 -9.44 -20.76
CA ASP A 161 4.90 -8.33 -19.92
C ASP A 161 5.53 -7.25 -20.82
N GLU A 162 4.79 -6.17 -21.01
CA GLU A 162 5.19 -5.00 -21.78
C GLU A 162 5.56 -3.82 -20.89
N SER A 163 5.82 -4.08 -19.59
CA SER A 163 6.18 -3.02 -18.66
C SER A 163 7.51 -2.38 -19.02
N ASP A 164 7.56 -1.06 -18.98
CA ASP A 164 8.73 -0.26 -19.29
C ASP A 164 8.96 0.85 -18.26
N LYS A 165 9.79 1.84 -18.61
CA LYS A 165 10.07 3.02 -17.76
C LYS A 165 8.83 3.91 -17.49
N ASP A 166 7.83 3.83 -18.35
CA ASP A 166 6.63 4.66 -18.25
C ASP A 166 5.56 4.02 -17.34
N GLY A 167 5.73 2.71 -17.01
CA GLY A 167 4.88 2.05 -16.05
C GLY A 167 4.68 0.55 -16.26
N LEU A 168 3.79 0.00 -15.43
CA LEU A 168 3.40 -1.39 -15.49
C LEU A 168 2.41 -1.61 -16.63
N ARG A 169 2.68 -2.59 -17.48
CA ARG A 169 1.80 -3.02 -18.55
C ARG A 169 1.88 -4.53 -18.74
N ILE A 170 0.87 -5.25 -18.30
CA ILE A 170 0.73 -6.68 -18.56
C ILE A 170 -0.41 -6.85 -19.55
N VAL A 171 -0.13 -7.52 -20.66
CA VAL A 171 -1.09 -7.73 -21.76
C VAL A 171 -1.48 -9.20 -21.81
N ILE A 172 -2.78 -9.45 -21.78
CA ILE A 172 -3.38 -10.76 -21.92
C ILE A 172 -4.19 -10.74 -23.21
N GLU A 173 -3.72 -11.46 -24.23
CA GLU A 173 -4.46 -11.59 -25.49
C GLU A 173 -5.51 -12.69 -25.39
N LEU A 174 -6.72 -12.34 -25.80
CA LEU A 174 -7.83 -13.29 -25.81
C LEU A 174 -7.86 -14.05 -27.15
N SER A 175 -8.19 -15.33 -27.08
CA SER A 175 -8.44 -16.11 -28.29
C SER A 175 -9.83 -15.78 -28.84
N LEU A 176 -9.94 -15.67 -30.16
CA LEU A 176 -11.23 -15.58 -30.82
C LEU A 176 -11.97 -16.93 -30.70
N ILE A 177 -12.56 -17.15 -29.53
CA ILE A 177 -13.52 -18.26 -29.36
C ILE A 177 -14.90 -17.63 -29.49
N HIS A 178 -15.53 -17.91 -30.60
CA HIS A 178 -16.95 -17.64 -30.81
C HIS A 178 -17.79 -18.65 -30.05
#